data_0cdeadf59d07ea13331cc88f4bcb8b90
#
_entry.id   0cdeadf59d07ea13331cc88f4bcb8b90
#
_cell.length_a   1.000
_cell.length_b   1.000
_cell.length_c   1.000
_cell.angle_alpha   90.00
_cell.angle_beta   90.00
_cell.angle_gamma   90.00
#
_symmetry.space_group_name_H-M   'P 1'
#
loop_
_entity.id
_entity.type
_entity.pdbx_description
1 polymer ?
#
loop_
_entity_poly.entity_id
_entity_poly.type
_entity_poly.pdbx_seq_one_letter_code
_entity_poly.pdbx_strand_id
1 'polypeptide(L)'
;APANPYTHSLLSAIPEPDPNAEKDRVTLRGTPPSPRDPPAGCPFSTRCPAKIRPEAYRGMDDEAWERIEVFREVIRERTRADRSFSDRVREFLGKETRFSDISEITDELFGDVQDELPEEARQHIREASSYVDAGNDNQARNYLFEEFGSVCDKEKPRHHSVTDLRTSFCHRHIDEFEDSQSVFKRL
;
A
#
# COMPACT_ATOMS: atom_id res chain seq x y z
N ALA A 1 8.58 -10.59 -20.17
CA ALA A 1 8.09 -10.32 -18.81
C ALA A 1 7.69 -8.84 -18.69
N PRO A 2 6.66 -8.49 -17.92
CA PRO A 2 6.28 -7.11 -17.66
C PRO A 2 7.34 -6.43 -16.78
N ALA A 3 7.76 -5.23 -17.16
CA ALA A 3 8.73 -4.45 -16.38
C ALA A 3 8.05 -3.51 -15.36
N ASN A 4 6.74 -3.25 -15.53
CA ASN A 4 5.98 -2.33 -14.70
C ASN A 4 5.06 -3.11 -13.74
N PRO A 5 5.03 -2.80 -12.42
CA PRO A 5 4.20 -3.48 -11.44
C PRO A 5 2.69 -3.45 -11.76
N TYR A 6 2.19 -2.35 -12.29
CA TYR A 6 0.80 -2.25 -12.71
C TYR A 6 0.48 -3.24 -13.84
N THR A 7 1.35 -3.29 -14.86
CA THR A 7 1.20 -4.24 -15.98
C THR A 7 1.26 -5.69 -15.50
N HIS A 8 2.17 -5.99 -14.55
CA HIS A 8 2.26 -7.31 -13.92
C HIS A 8 0.94 -7.69 -13.24
N SER A 9 0.40 -6.82 -12.42
CA SER A 9 -0.88 -7.05 -11.72
C SER A 9 -2.05 -7.24 -12.68
N LEU A 10 -2.11 -6.46 -13.77
CA LEU A 10 -3.16 -6.64 -14.79
C LEU A 10 -3.05 -8.00 -15.50
N LEU A 11 -1.83 -8.41 -15.88
CA LEU A 11 -1.60 -9.69 -16.55
C LEU A 11 -1.89 -10.88 -15.63
N SER A 12 -1.66 -10.76 -14.31
CA SER A 12 -2.00 -11.81 -13.34
C SER A 12 -3.52 -12.01 -13.23
N ALA A 13 -4.30 -10.98 -13.52
CA ALA A 13 -5.78 -11.03 -13.44
C ALA A 13 -6.46 -11.57 -14.70
N ILE A 14 -5.73 -11.79 -15.81
CA ILE A 14 -6.30 -12.35 -17.04
C ILE A 14 -6.62 -13.83 -16.80
N PRO A 15 -7.87 -14.28 -17.04
CA PRO A 15 -8.23 -15.69 -16.90
C PRO A 15 -7.38 -16.58 -17.79
N GLU A 16 -6.93 -17.71 -17.26
CA GLU A 16 -6.25 -18.74 -18.03
C GLU A 16 -7.32 -19.63 -18.73
N PRO A 17 -7.21 -19.88 -20.03
CA PRO A 17 -8.15 -20.75 -20.75
C PRO A 17 -8.09 -22.22 -20.31
N ASP A 18 -6.94 -22.69 -19.80
CA ASP A 18 -6.78 -24.04 -19.27
C ASP A 18 -7.33 -24.10 -17.84
N PRO A 19 -8.41 -24.87 -17.56
CA PRO A 19 -8.99 -24.97 -16.22
C PRO A 19 -8.08 -25.67 -15.19
N ASN A 20 -7.02 -26.35 -15.64
CA ASN A 20 -6.05 -27.03 -14.76
C ASN A 20 -4.78 -26.19 -14.52
N ALA A 21 -4.64 -25.05 -15.17
CA ALA A 21 -3.49 -24.18 -14.97
C ALA A 21 -3.62 -23.45 -13.63
N GLU A 22 -2.67 -23.67 -12.73
CA GLU A 22 -2.50 -22.86 -11.53
C GLU A 22 -1.84 -21.54 -11.93
N LYS A 23 -2.49 -20.43 -11.57
CA LYS A 23 -1.97 -19.09 -11.81
C LYS A 23 -2.04 -18.29 -10.52
N ASP A 24 -0.88 -17.86 -10.04
CA ASP A 24 -0.79 -16.95 -8.91
C ASP A 24 -1.35 -15.58 -9.30
N ARG A 25 -2.48 -15.24 -8.70
CA ARG A 25 -3.11 -13.94 -8.91
C ARG A 25 -2.60 -12.95 -7.88
N VAL A 26 -2.04 -11.85 -8.34
CA VAL A 26 -1.63 -10.74 -7.47
C VAL A 26 -2.87 -10.06 -6.92
N THR A 27 -3.09 -10.17 -5.62
CA THR A 27 -4.16 -9.47 -4.91
C THR A 27 -3.71 -8.05 -4.60
N LEU A 28 -4.48 -7.07 -5.06
CA LEU A 28 -4.20 -5.66 -4.80
C LEU A 28 -5.00 -5.17 -3.61
N ARG A 29 -4.34 -4.46 -2.68
CA ARG A 29 -5.01 -3.86 -1.53
C ARG A 29 -5.89 -2.69 -1.92
N GLY A 30 -6.91 -2.44 -1.10
CA GLY A 30 -7.77 -1.27 -1.15
C GLY A 30 -8.48 -1.05 -2.48
N THR A 31 -8.98 0.15 -2.67
CA THR A 31 -9.75 0.56 -3.86
C THR A 31 -8.94 1.51 -4.75
N PRO A 32 -9.23 1.55 -6.06
CA PRO A 32 -8.63 2.55 -6.93
C PRO A 32 -8.86 3.97 -6.39
N PRO A 33 -7.82 4.82 -6.36
CA PRO A 33 -7.98 6.20 -5.95
C PRO A 33 -8.94 6.94 -6.90
N SER A 34 -9.62 7.97 -6.37
CA SER A 34 -10.52 8.78 -7.18
C SER A 34 -9.74 9.50 -8.29
N PRO A 35 -10.22 9.49 -9.54
CA PRO A 35 -9.61 10.31 -10.60
C PRO A 35 -9.67 11.83 -10.32
N ARG A 36 -10.56 12.26 -9.40
CA ARG A 36 -10.68 13.67 -8.99
C ARG A 36 -9.65 14.08 -7.94
N ASP A 37 -9.11 13.10 -7.20
CA ASP A 37 -8.08 13.29 -6.19
C ASP A 37 -7.01 12.18 -6.36
N PRO A 38 -6.19 12.26 -7.42
CA PRO A 38 -5.15 11.27 -7.69
C PRO A 38 -4.01 11.41 -6.67
N PRO A 39 -3.25 10.33 -6.39
CA PRO A 39 -2.03 10.42 -5.59
C PRO A 39 -1.05 11.46 -6.13
N ALA A 40 -0.36 12.16 -5.23
CA ALA A 40 0.62 13.18 -5.59
C ALA A 40 1.80 12.60 -6.40
N GLY A 41 2.23 11.39 -6.04
CA GLY A 41 3.33 10.66 -6.68
C GLY A 41 2.86 9.72 -7.80
N CYS A 42 3.29 8.47 -7.72
CA CYS A 42 2.89 7.42 -8.65
C CYS A 42 1.38 7.13 -8.53
N PRO A 43 0.60 7.17 -9.62
CA PRO A 43 -0.84 6.89 -9.56
C PRO A 43 -1.21 5.50 -9.01
N PHE A 44 -0.26 4.56 -9.05
CA PHE A 44 -0.44 3.19 -8.54
C PHE A 44 0.12 2.99 -7.13
N SER A 45 0.74 4.01 -6.50
CA SER A 45 1.47 3.89 -5.22
C SER A 45 0.63 3.28 -4.09
N THR A 46 -0.65 3.62 -4.02
CA THR A 46 -1.56 3.18 -2.95
C THR A 46 -1.90 1.69 -2.99
N ARG A 47 -1.71 1.05 -4.14
CA ARG A 47 -2.08 -0.34 -4.40
C ARG A 47 -0.93 -1.20 -4.90
N CYS A 48 0.24 -0.61 -5.11
CA CYS A 48 1.39 -1.28 -5.70
C CYS A 48 1.99 -2.31 -4.73
N PRO A 49 1.97 -3.62 -5.05
CA PRO A 49 2.59 -4.63 -4.21
C PRO A 49 4.13 -4.53 -4.22
N ALA A 50 4.69 -3.91 -5.27
CA ALA A 50 6.12 -3.65 -5.41
C ALA A 50 6.49 -2.21 -5.02
N LYS A 51 5.72 -1.55 -4.14
CA LYS A 51 6.00 -0.21 -3.65
C LYS A 51 7.38 -0.13 -3.00
N ILE A 52 8.13 0.93 -3.30
CA ILE A 52 9.40 1.19 -2.64
C ILE A 52 9.11 1.65 -1.21
N ARG A 53 9.80 1.09 -0.23
CA ARG A 53 9.72 1.52 1.17
C ARG A 53 10.62 2.72 1.42
N PRO A 54 10.29 3.61 2.37
CA PRO A 54 11.24 4.61 2.87
C PRO A 54 12.51 3.94 3.37
N GLU A 55 13.62 4.64 3.35
CA GLU A 55 14.93 4.09 3.71
C GLU A 55 14.95 3.51 5.13
N ALA A 56 14.34 4.20 6.09
CA ALA A 56 14.24 3.76 7.48
C ALA A 56 13.54 2.38 7.64
N TYR A 57 12.69 1.98 6.69
CA TYR A 57 11.86 0.77 6.77
C TYR A 57 12.21 -0.28 5.70
N ARG A 58 13.31 -0.13 4.95
CA ARG A 58 13.70 -1.10 3.89
C ARG A 58 13.97 -2.50 4.44
N GLY A 59 14.47 -2.60 5.66
CA GLY A 59 14.78 -3.87 6.34
C GLY A 59 13.65 -4.45 7.20
N MET A 60 12.49 -3.79 7.25
CA MET A 60 11.34 -4.26 8.02
C MET A 60 10.76 -5.54 7.40
N ASP A 61 10.20 -6.40 8.23
CA ASP A 61 9.42 -7.55 7.81
C ASP A 61 8.32 -7.18 6.80
N ASP A 62 8.04 -8.07 5.84
CA ASP A 62 7.11 -7.80 4.75
C ASP A 62 5.66 -7.73 5.26
N GLU A 63 5.28 -8.59 6.20
CA GLU A 63 3.94 -8.60 6.79
C GLU A 63 3.71 -7.36 7.65
N ALA A 64 4.68 -7.03 8.51
CA ALA A 64 4.61 -5.83 9.35
C ALA A 64 4.49 -4.55 8.49
N TRP A 65 5.23 -4.47 7.38
CA TRP A 65 5.10 -3.36 6.44
C TRP A 65 3.73 -3.31 5.76
N GLU A 66 3.19 -4.46 5.35
CA GLU A 66 1.86 -4.52 4.73
C GLU A 66 0.77 -4.05 5.69
N ARG A 67 0.86 -4.38 6.99
CA ARG A 67 -0.05 -3.87 8.03
C ARG A 67 -0.02 -2.35 8.14
N ILE A 68 1.17 -1.73 8.04
CA ILE A 68 1.30 -0.25 7.99
C ILE A 68 0.61 0.32 6.75
N GLU A 69 0.81 -0.27 5.58
CA GLU A 69 0.16 0.20 4.35
C GLU A 69 -1.36 0.05 4.41
N VAL A 70 -1.87 -1.01 5.05
CA VAL A 70 -3.31 -1.19 5.31
C VAL A 70 -3.83 -0.11 6.25
N PHE A 71 -3.12 0.17 7.34
CA PHE A 71 -3.49 1.24 8.27
C PHE A 71 -3.55 2.60 7.58
N ARG A 72 -2.57 2.93 6.74
CA ARG A 72 -2.57 4.14 5.92
C ARG A 72 -3.78 4.21 4.97
N GLU A 73 -4.17 3.08 4.40
CA GLU A 73 -5.37 2.99 3.55
C GLU A 73 -6.64 3.24 4.36
N VAL A 74 -6.77 2.63 5.53
CA VAL A 74 -7.89 2.83 6.46
C VAL A 74 -8.06 4.31 6.77
N ILE A 75 -6.99 5.00 7.17
CA ILE A 75 -7.03 6.44 7.49
C ILE A 75 -7.38 7.28 6.24
N ARG A 76 -6.87 6.91 5.07
CA ARG A 76 -7.19 7.59 3.81
C ARG A 76 -8.69 7.46 3.45
N GLU A 77 -9.26 6.28 3.61
CA GLU A 77 -10.68 6.06 3.33
C GLU A 77 -11.59 6.78 4.34
N ARG A 78 -11.20 6.91 5.61
CA ARG A 78 -11.92 7.72 6.61
C ARG A 78 -12.02 9.18 6.16
N THR A 79 -10.95 9.77 5.62
CA THR A 79 -10.96 11.18 5.15
C THR A 79 -11.86 11.41 3.94
N ARG A 80 -12.28 10.37 3.21
CA ARG A 80 -13.13 10.48 2.01
C ARG A 80 -14.61 10.55 2.30
N ALA A 81 -15.03 10.42 3.55
CA ALA A 81 -16.43 10.47 3.99
C ALA A 81 -17.38 9.53 3.22
N ASP A 82 -16.87 8.41 2.71
CA ASP A 82 -17.66 7.50 1.88
C ASP A 82 -18.36 6.47 2.76
N ARG A 83 -19.71 6.41 2.66
CA ARG A 83 -20.55 5.49 3.45
C ARG A 83 -20.26 4.00 3.23
N SER A 84 -19.46 3.65 2.23
CA SER A 84 -19.06 2.26 1.94
C SER A 84 -17.77 1.81 2.66
N PHE A 85 -17.25 2.65 3.53
CA PHE A 85 -15.98 2.38 4.23
C PHE A 85 -16.05 1.13 5.13
N SER A 86 -17.09 1.03 5.97
CA SER A 86 -17.24 -0.10 6.90
C SER A 86 -17.30 -1.47 6.20
N ASP A 87 -17.92 -1.53 5.02
CA ASP A 87 -18.05 -2.78 4.27
C ASP A 87 -16.73 -3.24 3.66
N ARG A 88 -15.89 -2.32 3.23
CA ARG A 88 -14.58 -2.62 2.59
C ARG A 88 -13.51 -3.05 3.57
N VAL A 89 -13.47 -2.41 4.74
CA VAL A 89 -12.54 -2.83 5.81
C VAL A 89 -12.96 -4.19 6.37
N ARG A 90 -14.28 -4.44 6.47
CA ARG A 90 -14.83 -5.76 6.84
C ARG A 90 -14.39 -6.86 5.88
N GLU A 91 -14.43 -6.61 4.57
CA GLU A 91 -13.99 -7.55 3.54
C GLU A 91 -12.49 -7.86 3.67
N PHE A 92 -11.68 -6.86 4.00
CA PHE A 92 -10.24 -7.02 4.18
C PHE A 92 -9.86 -7.78 5.45
N LEU A 93 -10.50 -7.47 6.58
CA LEU A 93 -10.19 -8.09 7.89
C LEU A 93 -11.00 -9.38 8.15
N GLY A 94 -11.95 -9.72 7.30
CA GLY A 94 -12.72 -10.97 7.38
C GLY A 94 -13.64 -11.08 8.61
N LYS A 95 -13.86 -9.98 9.36
CA LYS A 95 -14.67 -9.95 10.60
C LYS A 95 -15.68 -8.80 10.62
N GLU A 96 -16.77 -9.00 11.35
CA GLU A 96 -17.76 -7.96 11.65
C GLU A 96 -17.29 -7.03 12.79
N THR A 97 -16.32 -6.15 12.52
CA THR A 97 -15.89 -5.16 13.50
C THR A 97 -16.73 -3.86 13.37
N ARG A 98 -17.08 -3.26 14.51
CA ARG A 98 -17.67 -1.92 14.57
C ARG A 98 -16.55 -0.89 14.41
N PHE A 99 -16.21 -0.52 13.18
CA PHE A 99 -15.09 0.36 12.83
C PHE A 99 -15.26 1.83 13.23
N SER A 100 -15.84 2.11 14.37
CA SER A 100 -15.87 3.45 14.93
C SER A 100 -14.62 3.78 15.77
N ASP A 101 -13.96 2.76 16.32
CA ASP A 101 -12.85 2.91 17.24
C ASP A 101 -11.52 2.58 16.57
N ILE A 102 -10.60 3.54 16.51
CA ILE A 102 -9.28 3.36 15.91
C ILE A 102 -8.40 2.42 16.73
N SER A 103 -8.64 2.32 18.04
CA SER A 103 -7.89 1.40 18.91
C SER A 103 -8.16 -0.06 18.55
N GLU A 104 -9.42 -0.43 18.29
CA GLU A 104 -9.78 -1.78 17.84
C GLU A 104 -9.11 -2.12 16.50
N ILE A 105 -9.08 -1.16 15.57
CA ILE A 105 -8.39 -1.32 14.27
C ILE A 105 -6.89 -1.52 14.46
N THR A 106 -6.28 -0.75 15.34
CA THR A 106 -4.84 -0.82 15.61
C THR A 106 -4.48 -2.15 16.25
N ASP A 107 -5.26 -2.60 17.21
CA ASP A 107 -5.05 -3.89 17.89
C ASP A 107 -5.23 -5.07 16.92
N GLU A 108 -6.23 -5.03 16.04
CA GLU A 108 -6.45 -6.07 15.03
C GLU A 108 -5.33 -6.10 13.98
N LEU A 109 -4.84 -4.93 13.54
CA LEU A 109 -3.80 -4.84 12.53
C LEU A 109 -2.41 -5.19 13.05
N PHE A 110 -2.10 -4.83 14.28
CA PHE A 110 -0.73 -4.89 14.78
C PHE A 110 -0.51 -5.83 15.96
N GLY A 111 -1.58 -6.40 16.53
CA GLY A 111 -1.48 -7.21 17.74
C GLY A 111 -0.56 -8.42 17.62
N ASP A 112 -0.54 -9.06 16.47
CA ASP A 112 0.26 -10.26 16.16
C ASP A 112 1.66 -9.95 15.60
N VAL A 113 1.90 -8.73 15.13
CA VAL A 113 3.19 -8.30 14.53
C VAL A 113 3.91 -7.22 15.34
N GLN A 114 3.51 -6.98 16.58
CA GLN A 114 4.08 -5.92 17.42
C GLN A 114 5.59 -6.05 17.63
N ASP A 115 6.10 -7.27 17.78
CA ASP A 115 7.52 -7.52 18.01
C ASP A 115 8.38 -7.28 16.75
N GLU A 116 7.78 -7.30 15.57
CA GLU A 116 8.41 -7.08 14.28
C GLU A 116 8.43 -5.59 13.87
N LEU A 117 7.65 -4.76 14.57
CA LEU A 117 7.61 -3.31 14.34
C LEU A 117 8.74 -2.61 15.10
N PRO A 118 9.58 -1.80 14.43
CA PRO A 118 10.50 -0.89 15.09
C PRO A 118 9.75 0.05 16.06
N GLU A 119 10.39 0.44 17.17
CA GLU A 119 9.76 1.34 18.15
C GLU A 119 9.32 2.67 17.54
N GLU A 120 10.09 3.18 16.60
CA GLU A 120 9.76 4.39 15.84
C GLU A 120 8.44 4.23 15.06
N ALA A 121 8.27 3.11 14.36
CA ALA A 121 7.02 2.82 13.64
C ALA A 121 5.82 2.69 14.60
N ARG A 122 6.00 2.03 15.75
CA ARG A 122 4.97 1.95 16.80
C ARG A 122 4.57 3.33 17.32
N GLN A 123 5.55 4.21 17.52
CA GLN A 123 5.30 5.58 17.94
C GLN A 123 4.48 6.36 16.91
N HIS A 124 4.83 6.26 15.63
CA HIS A 124 4.09 6.90 14.54
C HIS A 124 2.65 6.39 14.41
N ILE A 125 2.43 5.09 14.60
CA ILE A 125 1.08 4.51 14.60
C ILE A 125 0.25 5.07 15.77
N ARG A 126 0.82 5.11 17.00
CA ARG A 126 0.13 5.67 18.17
C ARG A 126 -0.21 7.16 17.98
N GLU A 127 0.72 7.93 17.45
CA GLU A 127 0.51 9.37 17.20
C GLU A 127 -0.61 9.58 16.16
N ALA A 128 -0.59 8.84 15.05
CA ALA A 128 -1.64 8.91 14.05
C ALA A 128 -3.01 8.51 14.62
N SER A 129 -3.05 7.47 15.46
CA SER A 129 -4.28 7.05 16.15
C SER A 129 -4.82 8.14 17.06
N SER A 130 -3.94 8.86 17.79
CA SER A 130 -4.35 9.97 18.64
C SER A 130 -5.00 11.12 17.88
N TYR A 131 -4.53 11.42 16.65
CA TYR A 131 -5.20 12.39 15.78
C TYR A 131 -6.59 11.95 15.38
N VAL A 132 -6.78 10.65 15.09
CA VAL A 132 -8.09 10.10 14.73
C VAL A 132 -9.06 10.19 15.92
N ASP A 133 -8.62 9.83 17.12
CA ASP A 133 -9.42 9.94 18.36
C ASP A 133 -9.83 11.37 18.65
N ALA A 134 -9.00 12.34 18.28
CA ALA A 134 -9.32 13.76 18.37
C ALA A 134 -10.22 14.27 17.23
N GLY A 135 -10.68 13.40 16.31
CA GLY A 135 -11.51 13.77 15.15
C GLY A 135 -10.73 14.45 14.01
N ASN A 136 -9.41 14.34 14.00
CA ASN A 136 -8.51 15.00 13.05
C ASN A 136 -7.98 14.02 11.98
N ASP A 137 -8.87 13.27 11.29
CA ASP A 137 -8.50 12.27 10.29
C ASP A 137 -7.56 12.80 9.20
N ASN A 138 -7.75 14.04 8.75
CA ASN A 138 -6.86 14.67 7.76
C ASN A 138 -5.44 14.90 8.31
N GLN A 139 -5.30 15.23 9.59
CA GLN A 139 -4.00 15.38 10.22
C GLN A 139 -3.30 14.03 10.35
N ALA A 140 -4.02 12.98 10.77
CA ALA A 140 -3.52 11.60 10.80
C ALA A 140 -3.02 11.15 9.42
N ARG A 141 -3.81 11.39 8.38
CA ARG A 141 -3.44 11.07 6.99
C ARG A 141 -2.14 11.76 6.56
N ASN A 142 -2.04 13.08 6.80
CA ASN A 142 -0.87 13.85 6.42
C ASN A 142 0.37 13.40 7.20
N TYR A 143 0.22 13.17 8.49
CA TYR A 143 1.29 12.65 9.35
C TYR A 143 1.82 11.30 8.82
N LEU A 144 0.93 10.33 8.59
CA LEU A 144 1.33 9.03 8.03
C LEU A 144 1.92 9.14 6.61
N PHE A 145 1.53 10.15 5.84
CA PHE A 145 2.14 10.42 4.54
C PHE A 145 3.58 10.91 4.67
N GLU A 146 3.87 11.76 5.64
CA GLU A 146 5.23 12.25 5.88
C GLU A 146 6.16 11.15 6.43
N GLU A 147 5.71 10.40 7.43
CA GLU A 147 6.54 9.41 8.14
C GLU A 147 6.73 8.11 7.35
N PHE A 148 5.67 7.58 6.75
CA PHE A 148 5.72 6.33 5.98
C PHE A 148 5.67 6.52 4.46
N GLY A 149 5.63 7.76 3.98
CA GLY A 149 5.56 8.04 2.55
C GLY A 149 6.92 7.86 1.87
N SER A 150 6.93 7.04 0.83
CA SER A 150 8.11 6.78 0.01
C SER A 150 8.18 7.70 -1.23
N VAL A 151 9.25 7.56 -2.01
CA VAL A 151 9.37 8.20 -3.32
C VAL A 151 8.15 7.92 -4.22
N CYS A 152 7.56 6.71 -4.12
CA CYS A 152 6.34 6.36 -4.86
C CYS A 152 5.12 7.20 -4.46
N ASP A 153 5.05 7.65 -3.21
CA ASP A 153 3.95 8.49 -2.72
C ASP A 153 4.19 9.98 -3.03
N LYS A 154 5.44 10.44 -2.93
CA LYS A 154 5.82 11.85 -2.95
C LYS A 154 6.17 12.37 -4.35
N GLU A 155 6.69 11.51 -5.23
CA GLU A 155 7.20 11.92 -6.54
C GLU A 155 6.54 11.14 -7.69
N LYS A 156 6.28 11.86 -8.79
CA LYS A 156 5.86 11.20 -10.03
C LYS A 156 7.05 10.50 -10.68
N PRO A 157 6.93 9.21 -11.02
CA PRO A 157 8.02 8.53 -11.71
C PRO A 157 8.28 9.13 -13.08
N ARG A 158 9.48 8.92 -13.60
CA ARG A 158 9.84 9.25 -14.98
C ARG A 158 9.69 8.04 -15.88
N HIS A 159 9.69 8.26 -17.19
CA HIS A 159 9.79 7.19 -18.16
C HIS A 159 11.22 6.69 -18.24
N HIS A 160 11.43 5.40 -18.05
CA HIS A 160 12.72 4.72 -18.17
C HIS A 160 12.67 3.75 -19.34
N SER A 161 13.71 3.73 -20.18
CA SER A 161 13.86 2.72 -21.24
C SER A 161 14.13 1.37 -20.60
N VAL A 162 13.29 0.38 -20.91
CA VAL A 162 13.46 -1.01 -20.45
C VAL A 162 13.89 -1.93 -21.60
N THR A 163 13.71 -1.50 -22.83
CA THR A 163 14.28 -2.03 -24.06
C THR A 163 14.33 -0.91 -25.11
N ASP A 164 14.95 -1.16 -26.27
CA ASP A 164 15.03 -0.18 -27.38
C ASP A 164 13.67 0.38 -27.81
N LEU A 165 12.59 -0.39 -27.61
CA LEU A 165 11.24 -0.05 -28.09
C LEU A 165 10.22 0.16 -26.95
N ARG A 166 10.61 -0.04 -25.69
CA ARG A 166 9.68 0.01 -24.56
C ARG A 166 10.18 0.91 -23.45
N THR A 167 9.28 1.70 -22.91
CA THR A 167 9.52 2.48 -21.70
C THR A 167 8.59 2.03 -20.57
N SER A 168 9.00 2.25 -19.34
CA SER A 168 8.21 2.00 -18.14
C SER A 168 8.19 3.24 -17.25
N PHE A 169 7.03 3.53 -16.68
CA PHE A 169 6.79 4.65 -15.78
C PHE A 169 6.80 4.14 -14.34
N CYS A 170 8.00 3.95 -13.77
CA CYS A 170 8.16 3.38 -12.44
C CYS A 170 9.53 3.73 -11.85
N HIS A 171 9.58 4.10 -10.56
CA HIS A 171 10.83 4.40 -9.83
C HIS A 171 11.77 3.19 -9.70
N ARG A 172 11.25 1.95 -9.78
CA ARG A 172 12.06 0.73 -9.69
C ARG A 172 13.03 0.51 -10.86
N HIS A 173 13.05 1.41 -11.83
CA HIS A 173 14.06 1.44 -12.90
C HIS A 173 15.21 2.41 -12.61
N ILE A 174 15.26 2.97 -11.42
CA ILE A 174 16.41 3.74 -10.92
C ILE A 174 17.35 2.75 -10.24
N ASP A 175 18.64 2.80 -10.55
CA ASP A 175 19.68 1.86 -10.07
C ASP A 175 19.79 1.76 -8.52
N GLU A 176 19.35 2.80 -7.82
CA GLU A 176 19.29 2.84 -6.35
C GLU A 176 18.31 1.83 -5.75
N PHE A 177 17.27 1.44 -6.51
CA PHE A 177 16.20 0.59 -6.00
C PHE A 177 16.29 -0.81 -6.58
N GLU A 178 15.87 -1.80 -5.78
CA GLU A 178 15.74 -3.16 -6.25
C GLU A 178 14.82 -3.23 -7.49
N ASP A 179 15.27 -3.94 -8.52
CA ASP A 179 14.52 -4.13 -9.76
C ASP A 179 13.15 -4.79 -9.53
N SER A 180 12.17 -4.36 -10.32
CA SER A 180 10.80 -4.85 -10.23
C SER A 180 10.65 -6.36 -10.46
N GLN A 181 11.51 -6.96 -11.30
CA GLN A 181 11.48 -8.41 -11.57
C GLN A 181 11.88 -9.24 -10.35
N SER A 182 12.85 -8.74 -9.56
CA SER A 182 13.25 -9.39 -8.31
C SER A 182 12.13 -9.36 -7.28
N VAL A 183 11.40 -8.25 -7.21
CA VAL A 183 10.24 -8.12 -6.32
C VAL A 183 9.09 -9.02 -6.74
N PHE A 184 8.79 -9.13 -8.05
CA PHE A 184 7.70 -9.98 -8.54
C PHE A 184 7.89 -11.47 -8.26
N LYS A 185 9.12 -11.93 -8.08
CA LYS A 185 9.40 -13.33 -7.72
C LYS A 185 9.04 -13.66 -6.27
N ARG A 186 8.82 -12.63 -5.44
CA ARG A 186 8.46 -12.78 -4.03
C ARG A 186 6.96 -12.52 -3.76
N LEU A 187 6.25 -12.01 -4.74
CA LEU A 187 4.80 -11.77 -4.71
C LEU A 187 4.03 -12.99 -5.22
#